data_68f4adc64f9b80f036ae181c539546c0
#
_entry.id   68f4adc64f9b80f036ae181c539546c0
#
_cell.length_a   1.000
_cell.length_b   1.000
_cell.length_c   1.000
_cell.angle_alpha   90.00
_cell.angle_beta   90.00
_cell.angle_gamma   90.00
#
_symmetry.space_group_name_H-M   'P 1'
#
loop_
_entity.id
_entity.type
_entity.pdbx_description
1 polymer ?
#
loop_
_entity_poly.entity_id
_entity_poly.type
_entity_poly.pdbx_seq_one_letter_code
_entity_poly.pdbx_strand_id
1 'polypeptide(L)'
;RILDIAATQFEDGSAYHQYQPLTKKGNADIGSGFNDDPLWLIAAAAAYIKETGDYSILDESTPYDSDPSKATDFMEHLRRSFNYTINHLGPHGLPQIGRADWNDCLNLNCFSE
;
A
#
# COMPACT_ATOMS: atom_id res chain seq x y z
N ARG A 1 -6.75 9.29 9.10
CA ARG A 1 -6.73 7.84 8.87
C ARG A 1 -5.83 7.42 7.69
N ILE A 2 -5.83 8.17 6.56
CA ILE A 2 -4.94 7.85 5.42
C ILE A 2 -3.48 7.79 5.86
N LEU A 3 -3.00 8.80 6.61
CA LEU A 3 -1.63 8.83 7.12
C LEU A 3 -1.35 7.71 8.14
N ASP A 4 -2.34 7.33 8.95
CA ASP A 4 -2.18 6.21 9.88
C ASP A 4 -1.96 4.88 9.12
N ILE A 5 -2.67 4.68 8.03
CA ILE A 5 -2.50 3.49 7.17
C ILE A 5 -1.16 3.56 6.44
N ALA A 6 -0.81 4.72 5.86
CA ALA A 6 0.47 4.92 5.20
C ALA A 6 1.66 4.64 6.13
N ALA A 7 1.54 4.99 7.41
CA ALA A 7 2.57 4.76 8.41
C ALA A 7 2.87 3.26 8.66
N THR A 8 2.00 2.36 8.23
CA THR A 8 2.21 0.91 8.31
C THR A 8 2.84 0.32 7.06
N GLN A 9 2.97 1.08 5.96
CA GLN A 9 3.55 0.62 4.71
C GLN A 9 5.00 0.15 4.92
N PHE A 10 5.40 -0.90 4.20
CA PHE A 10 6.79 -1.35 4.18
C PHE A 10 7.66 -0.43 3.30
N GLU A 11 8.96 -0.41 3.55
CA GLU A 11 9.91 0.44 2.81
C GLU A 11 9.97 0.13 1.32
N ASP A 12 9.67 -1.12 0.91
CA ASP A 12 9.61 -1.54 -0.49
C ASP A 12 8.34 -1.08 -1.22
N GLY A 13 7.39 -0.47 -0.51
CA GLY A 13 6.12 0.00 -1.05
C GLY A 13 4.97 -1.00 -0.92
N SER A 14 5.22 -2.22 -0.45
CA SER A 14 4.15 -3.17 -0.13
C SER A 14 3.33 -2.71 1.08
N ALA A 15 2.16 -3.28 1.24
CA ALA A 15 1.27 -2.93 2.34
C ALA A 15 0.83 -4.16 3.13
N TYR A 16 0.50 -3.98 4.40
CA TYR A 16 -0.23 -4.98 5.14
C TYR A 16 -1.64 -5.13 4.56
N HIS A 17 -2.09 -6.37 4.41
CA HIS A 17 -3.46 -6.64 3.96
C HIS A 17 -4.51 -6.16 4.97
N GLN A 18 -4.19 -6.22 6.25
CA GLN A 18 -5.10 -5.79 7.31
C GLN A 18 -4.47 -4.72 8.20
N TYR A 19 -5.22 -3.66 8.45
CA TYR A 19 -4.87 -2.58 9.37
C TYR A 19 -5.78 -2.62 10.60
N GLN A 20 -5.19 -2.50 11.77
CA GLN A 20 -5.90 -2.50 13.06
C GLN A 20 -6.11 -1.07 13.57
N PRO A 21 -7.32 -0.51 13.51
CA PRO A 21 -7.55 0.90 13.83
C PRO A 21 -7.23 1.28 15.29
N LEU A 22 -7.40 0.34 16.22
CA LEU A 22 -7.17 0.60 17.64
C LEU A 22 -5.68 0.73 17.99
N THR A 23 -4.86 -0.10 17.40
CA THR A 23 -3.41 -0.12 17.65
C THR A 23 -2.64 0.73 16.64
N LYS A 24 -3.28 1.10 15.53
CA LYS A 24 -2.69 1.78 14.36
C LYS A 24 -1.51 1.00 13.76
N LYS A 25 -1.61 -0.32 13.76
CA LYS A 25 -0.59 -1.23 13.22
C LYS A 25 -1.18 -2.16 12.17
N GLY A 26 -0.31 -2.65 11.28
CA GLY A 26 -0.64 -3.75 10.39
C GLY A 26 -0.75 -5.08 11.13
N ASN A 27 -1.48 -6.03 10.55
CA ASN A 27 -1.59 -7.38 11.08
C ASN A 27 -0.45 -8.25 10.51
N ALA A 28 0.54 -8.54 11.35
CA ALA A 28 1.71 -9.32 10.96
C ALA A 28 1.38 -10.79 10.65
N ASP A 29 0.31 -11.35 11.21
CA ASP A 29 -0.07 -12.75 10.96
C ASP A 29 -0.52 -12.97 9.51
N ILE A 30 -1.21 -11.98 8.94
CA ILE A 30 -1.60 -11.98 7.53
C ILE A 30 -0.45 -11.47 6.65
N GLY A 31 0.23 -10.43 7.12
CA GLY A 31 1.40 -9.85 6.43
C GLY A 31 1.01 -9.07 5.16
N SER A 32 1.90 -9.16 4.17
CA SER A 32 1.82 -8.43 2.89
C SER A 32 1.81 -9.39 1.70
N GLY A 33 1.94 -8.85 0.48
CA GLY A 33 2.08 -9.63 -0.75
C GLY A 33 0.79 -9.76 -1.56
N PHE A 34 -0.24 -9.01 -1.21
CA PHE A 34 -1.46 -8.85 -2.00
C PHE A 34 -1.22 -7.74 -3.02
N ASN A 35 -1.64 -7.95 -4.26
CA ASN A 35 -1.18 -7.08 -5.35
C ASN A 35 -1.84 -5.71 -5.37
N ASP A 36 -3.08 -5.59 -4.92
CA ASP A 36 -3.86 -4.35 -4.99
C ASP A 36 -3.74 -3.47 -3.73
N ASP A 37 -3.34 -4.03 -2.59
CA ASP A 37 -3.25 -3.29 -1.33
C ASP A 37 -2.43 -2.00 -1.44
N PRO A 38 -1.24 -1.98 -2.06
CA PRO A 38 -0.48 -0.75 -2.24
C PRO A 38 -1.20 0.32 -3.07
N LEU A 39 -2.02 -0.09 -4.02
CA LEU A 39 -2.72 0.82 -4.92
C LEU A 39 -3.90 1.52 -4.26
N TRP A 40 -4.51 0.91 -3.25
CA TRP A 40 -5.59 1.54 -2.49
C TRP A 40 -5.15 2.79 -1.75
N LEU A 41 -3.89 2.86 -1.32
CA LEU A 41 -3.34 4.07 -0.71
C LEU A 41 -3.33 5.23 -1.71
N ILE A 42 -2.94 4.98 -2.97
CA ILE A 42 -2.95 5.98 -4.04
C ILE A 42 -4.39 6.44 -4.32
N ALA A 43 -5.32 5.49 -4.44
CA ALA A 43 -6.73 5.79 -4.68
C ALA A 43 -7.34 6.65 -3.56
N ALA A 44 -7.04 6.30 -2.30
CA ALA A 44 -7.52 7.05 -1.14
C ALA A 44 -6.93 8.47 -1.08
N ALA A 45 -5.64 8.63 -1.36
CA ALA A 45 -4.99 9.94 -1.42
C ALA A 45 -5.58 10.82 -2.52
N ALA A 46 -5.80 10.25 -3.71
CA ALA A 46 -6.42 10.97 -4.82
C ALA A 46 -7.87 11.41 -4.50
N ALA A 47 -8.65 10.52 -3.89
CA ALA A 47 -10.02 10.84 -3.47
C ALA A 47 -10.04 11.97 -2.43
N TYR A 48 -9.15 11.91 -1.44
CA TYR A 48 -9.03 12.94 -0.41
C TYR A 48 -8.69 14.32 -1.01
N ILE A 49 -7.70 14.38 -1.90
CA ILE A 49 -7.28 15.63 -2.52
C ILE A 49 -8.39 16.18 -3.42
N LYS A 50 -9.09 15.34 -4.18
CA LYS A 50 -10.23 15.76 -5.02
C LYS A 50 -11.37 16.36 -4.20
N GLU A 51 -11.63 15.79 -3.03
CA GLU A 51 -12.72 16.27 -2.16
C GLU A 51 -12.34 17.54 -1.40
N THR A 52 -11.11 17.65 -0.91
CA THR A 52 -10.69 18.72 0.01
C THR A 52 -9.86 19.82 -0.63
N GLY A 53 -9.20 19.54 -1.76
CA GLY A 53 -8.19 20.43 -2.34
C GLY A 53 -6.92 20.56 -1.52
N ASP A 54 -6.75 19.74 -0.49
CA ASP A 54 -5.60 19.78 0.43
C ASP A 54 -4.41 19.00 -0.13
N TYR A 55 -3.56 19.68 -0.89
CA TYR A 55 -2.29 19.11 -1.38
C TYR A 55 -1.21 19.02 -0.31
N SER A 56 -1.35 19.74 0.80
CA SER A 56 -0.35 19.75 1.87
C SER A 56 -0.17 18.39 2.53
N ILE A 57 -1.14 17.49 2.41
CA ILE A 57 -1.03 16.11 2.89
C ILE A 57 0.18 15.39 2.28
N LEU A 58 0.56 15.74 1.06
CA LEU A 58 1.68 15.09 0.35
C LEU A 58 3.04 15.35 1.02
N ASP A 59 3.16 16.44 1.76
CA ASP A 59 4.39 16.85 2.46
C ASP A 59 4.45 16.33 3.90
N GLU A 60 3.41 15.65 4.38
CA GLU A 60 3.37 15.14 5.75
C GLU A 60 4.41 14.03 5.97
N SER A 61 5.24 14.22 6.99
CA SER A 61 6.23 13.22 7.40
C SER A 61 5.53 11.96 7.93
N THR A 62 5.79 10.83 7.29
CA THR A 62 5.09 9.58 7.56
C THR A 62 6.10 8.44 7.69
N PRO A 63 6.05 7.65 8.78
CA PRO A 63 6.97 6.53 8.98
C PRO A 63 6.67 5.34 8.06
N TYR A 64 7.62 4.41 7.96
CA TYR A 64 7.42 3.09 7.38
C TYR A 64 7.42 2.03 8.48
N ASP A 65 6.54 1.03 8.34
CA ASP A 65 6.37 -0.09 9.29
C ASP A 65 6.27 0.39 10.75
N SER A 66 5.59 1.51 10.93
CA SER A 66 5.41 2.19 12.23
C SER A 66 6.74 2.60 12.92
N ASP A 67 7.84 2.69 12.17
CA ASP A 67 9.15 3.09 12.67
C ASP A 67 9.44 4.57 12.35
N PRO A 68 9.40 5.48 13.36
CA PRO A 68 9.63 6.91 13.13
C PRO A 68 11.01 7.26 12.58
N SER A 69 12.01 6.38 12.75
CA SER A 69 13.37 6.62 12.25
C SER A 69 13.47 6.52 10.72
N LYS A 70 12.46 5.96 10.07
CA LYS A 70 12.42 5.70 8.62
C LYS A 70 11.43 6.58 7.87
N ALA A 71 10.99 7.68 8.46
CA ALA A 71 9.97 8.54 7.87
C ALA A 71 10.45 9.25 6.59
N THR A 72 9.53 9.36 5.62
CA THR A 72 9.64 10.23 4.45
C THR A 72 8.37 11.06 4.31
N ASP A 73 8.31 11.95 3.29
CA ASP A 73 7.06 12.61 2.96
C ASP A 73 6.02 11.59 2.42
N PHE A 74 4.75 11.95 2.51
CA PHE A 74 3.65 11.06 2.07
C PHE A 74 3.68 10.83 0.55
N MET A 75 4.15 11.79 -0.24
CA MET A 75 4.31 11.61 -1.69
C MET A 75 5.26 10.45 -2.02
N GLU A 76 6.34 10.29 -1.25
CA GLU A 76 7.24 9.16 -1.44
C GLU A 76 6.59 7.82 -1.12
N HIS A 77 5.68 7.75 -0.14
CA HIS A 77 4.86 6.57 0.11
C HIS A 77 4.03 6.17 -1.12
N LEU A 78 3.39 7.14 -1.77
CA LEU A 78 2.60 6.89 -2.98
C LEU A 78 3.49 6.43 -4.15
N ARG A 79 4.67 7.04 -4.29
CA ARG A 79 5.65 6.64 -5.33
C ARG A 79 6.12 5.21 -5.11
N ARG A 80 6.41 4.82 -3.88
CA ARG A 80 6.83 3.45 -3.56
C ARG A 80 5.70 2.43 -3.77
N SER A 81 4.46 2.76 -3.44
CA SER A 81 3.29 1.94 -3.78
C SER A 81 3.21 1.65 -5.28
N PHE A 82 3.33 2.69 -6.10
CA PHE A 82 3.32 2.55 -7.55
C PHE A 82 4.50 1.73 -8.06
N ASN A 83 5.70 2.02 -7.59
CA ASN A 83 6.92 1.31 -8.00
C ASN A 83 6.88 -0.16 -7.60
N TYR A 84 6.33 -0.49 -6.45
CA TYR A 84 6.14 -1.88 -6.05
C TYR A 84 5.34 -2.65 -7.09
N THR A 85 4.21 -2.08 -7.54
CA THR A 85 3.37 -2.73 -8.55
C THR A 85 4.07 -2.90 -9.88
N ILE A 86 4.74 -1.85 -10.42
CA ILE A 86 5.42 -1.95 -11.72
C ILE A 86 6.68 -2.81 -11.69
N ASN A 87 7.26 -3.05 -10.51
CA ASN A 87 8.39 -3.95 -10.33
C ASN A 87 7.98 -5.42 -10.15
N HIS A 88 6.67 -5.69 -10.07
CA HIS A 88 6.09 -7.02 -9.91
C HIS A 88 5.12 -7.33 -11.07
N LEU A 89 5.60 -7.13 -12.29
CA LEU A 89 4.85 -7.45 -13.51
C LEU A 89 5.16 -8.86 -13.97
N GLY A 90 4.13 -9.53 -14.48
CA GLY A 90 4.27 -10.82 -15.15
C GLY A 90 4.79 -10.67 -16.60
N PRO A 91 4.92 -11.79 -17.34
CA PRO A 91 5.51 -11.81 -18.68
C PRO A 91 4.72 -11.01 -19.72
N HIS A 92 3.44 -10.72 -19.45
CA HIS A 92 2.58 -9.93 -20.35
C HIS A 92 2.52 -8.44 -19.96
N GLY A 93 3.35 -7.97 -19.02
CA GLY A 93 3.36 -6.58 -18.56
C GLY A 93 2.16 -6.21 -17.67
N LEU A 94 1.46 -7.19 -17.12
CA LEU A 94 0.37 -7.00 -16.17
C LEU A 94 0.87 -7.27 -14.74
N PRO A 95 0.31 -6.60 -13.72
CA PRO A 95 0.66 -6.87 -12.34
C PRO A 95 0.40 -8.33 -11.97
N GLN A 96 1.37 -8.93 -11.29
CA GLN A 96 1.20 -10.28 -10.73
C GLN A 96 0.19 -10.25 -9.59
N ILE A 97 -0.60 -11.30 -9.44
CA ILE A 97 -1.59 -11.41 -8.36
C ILE A 97 -0.90 -11.43 -6.98
N GLY A 98 0.30 -12.00 -6.90
CA GLY A 98 0.95 -12.24 -5.62
C GLY A 98 0.17 -13.30 -4.81
N ARG A 99 -0.04 -13.02 -3.53
CA ARG A 99 -0.81 -13.92 -2.66
C ARG A 99 -2.29 -13.89 -2.96
N ALA A 100 -2.84 -12.72 -3.25
CA ALA A 100 -4.24 -12.49 -3.57
C ALA A 100 -4.46 -11.06 -4.05
N ASP A 101 -5.68 -10.79 -4.46
CA ASP A 101 -6.26 -9.48 -4.69
C ASP A 101 -7.58 -9.33 -3.89
N TRP A 102 -8.35 -8.29 -4.14
CA TRP A 102 -9.62 -8.06 -3.46
C TRP A 102 -10.65 -9.18 -3.70
N ASN A 103 -10.47 -10.01 -4.71
CA ASN A 103 -11.31 -11.19 -4.96
C ASN A 103 -10.89 -12.40 -4.10
N ASP A 104 -9.93 -12.24 -3.19
CA ASP A 104 -9.39 -13.31 -2.34
C ASP A 104 -8.90 -14.53 -3.13
N CYS A 105 -8.48 -14.29 -4.37
CA CYS A 105 -7.98 -15.33 -5.26
C CYS A 105 -8.92 -16.54 -5.37
N LEU A 106 -10.18 -16.28 -5.56
CA LEU A 106 -11.17 -17.33 -5.84
C LEU A 106 -10.80 -18.15 -7.08
N ASN A 107 -9.85 -17.68 -7.85
CA ASN A 107 -9.32 -18.32 -9.03
C ASN A 107 -8.00 -19.03 -8.72
N LEU A 108 -7.42 -19.57 -9.71
CA LEU A 108 -6.27 -20.47 -9.76
C LEU A 108 -4.94 -19.76 -9.41
N ASN A 109 -4.88 -18.93 -8.38
CA ASN A 109 -3.65 -18.21 -8.02
C ASN A 109 -2.47 -19.12 -7.68
N CYS A 110 -2.73 -20.37 -7.31
CA CYS A 110 -1.68 -21.37 -7.13
C CYS A 110 -1.05 -21.83 -8.44
N PHE A 111 -1.62 -21.46 -9.58
CA PHE A 111 -1.15 -21.79 -10.91
C PHE A 111 -0.79 -20.55 -11.76
N SER A 112 -0.93 -19.34 -11.20
CA SER A 112 -0.62 -18.08 -11.89
C SER A 112 0.38 -17.25 -11.07
N GLU A 113 1.24 -16.56 -11.78
CA GLU A 113 2.17 -15.60 -11.21
C GLU A 113 1.68 -14.17 -11.39
#